data_2ee1450a96e5822d9270251b384181f4
#
_entry.id   2ee1450a96e5822d9270251b384181f4
#
_cell.length_a   1.000
_cell.length_b   1.000
_cell.length_c   1.000
_cell.angle_alpha   90.00
_cell.angle_beta   90.00
_cell.angle_gamma   90.00
#
_symmetry.space_group_name_H-M   'P 1'
#
loop_
_entity.id
_entity.type
_entity.pdbx_description
1 polymer ?
#
loop_
_entity_poly.entity_id
_entity_poly.type
_entity_poly.pdbx_seq_one_letter_code
_entity_poly.pdbx_strand_id
1 'polypeptide(L)'
;MYVVLKPDLDPEAQNRIIEELKNARLEVVALPGLDRRAFALVGSSQAAERFASHPYVEELIRDEAPYKRVARALHPHDSLVSIGPLTVGGDAFVVIGGPCAVETPEQMQTIASQIRAAGGHGLRGGAYKPRSSPYSFQGHGVKGLVMLSDAGSRYGLPVVSEIMDAQDLPHLAAHVQALQIGARNMQNFSLLKAVGSQNLPVILKRGLSATLEELLLAAEYIVDAGNDQVILCERGIRTFETATRNTLDLNAVAWLKNKTHLPVLVDPSHGTGLAELVPPLSKAALAVGADGLLIEVHPDPTQAWSDGRQSLTPESFSRLMHELRSLAEVIGRRMP
;
A
#
# COMPACT_ATOMS: atom_id res chain seq x y z
N MET A 1 -6.16 -6.39 -24.51
CA MET A 1 -6.68 -7.77 -24.36
C MET A 1 -5.54 -8.67 -23.95
N TYR A 2 -5.79 -9.70 -23.14
CA TYR A 2 -4.74 -10.65 -22.72
C TYR A 2 -5.13 -12.05 -23.11
N VAL A 3 -4.15 -12.84 -23.56
CA VAL A 3 -4.27 -14.29 -23.68
C VAL A 3 -3.56 -14.93 -22.49
N VAL A 4 -4.29 -15.77 -21.77
CA VAL A 4 -3.75 -16.59 -20.68
C VAL A 4 -3.59 -18.00 -21.23
N LEU A 5 -2.40 -18.56 -21.12
CA LEU A 5 -2.10 -19.90 -21.58
C LEU A 5 -2.33 -20.92 -20.46
N LYS A 6 -2.69 -22.13 -20.83
CA LYS A 6 -2.81 -23.25 -19.89
C LYS A 6 -1.49 -23.48 -19.15
N PRO A 7 -1.52 -23.80 -17.84
CA PRO A 7 -0.31 -23.91 -17.01
C PRO A 7 0.64 -25.03 -17.45
N ASP A 8 0.10 -26.11 -18.03
CA ASP A 8 0.84 -27.35 -18.34
C ASP A 8 1.43 -27.38 -19.74
N LEU A 9 1.48 -26.26 -20.45
CA LEU A 9 2.07 -26.18 -21.76
C LEU A 9 3.59 -26.35 -21.72
N ASP A 10 4.10 -27.24 -22.59
CA ASP A 10 5.54 -27.30 -22.84
C ASP A 10 6.05 -26.05 -23.59
N PRO A 11 7.36 -25.79 -23.59
CA PRO A 11 7.93 -24.64 -24.28
C PRO A 11 7.67 -24.61 -25.79
N GLU A 12 7.57 -25.77 -26.46
CA GLU A 12 7.30 -25.85 -27.91
C GLU A 12 5.85 -25.43 -28.21
N ALA A 13 4.89 -25.90 -27.43
CA ALA A 13 3.50 -25.50 -27.55
C ALA A 13 3.30 -24.01 -27.26
N GLN A 14 4.02 -23.48 -26.25
CA GLN A 14 4.00 -22.06 -25.97
C GLN A 14 4.55 -21.23 -27.15
N ASN A 15 5.67 -21.63 -27.72
CA ASN A 15 6.24 -20.92 -28.87
C ASN A 15 5.30 -21.00 -30.09
N ARG A 16 4.65 -22.16 -30.34
CA ARG A 16 3.68 -22.30 -31.43
C ARG A 16 2.53 -21.32 -31.32
N ILE A 17 1.86 -21.22 -30.17
CA ILE A 17 0.75 -20.29 -30.01
C ILE A 17 1.21 -18.82 -30.12
N ILE A 18 2.40 -18.47 -29.64
CA ILE A 18 2.96 -17.12 -29.80
C ILE A 18 3.15 -16.80 -31.29
N GLU A 19 3.70 -17.70 -32.07
CA GLU A 19 3.85 -17.52 -33.52
C GLU A 19 2.51 -17.44 -34.25
N GLU A 20 1.52 -18.23 -33.88
CA GLU A 20 0.17 -18.15 -34.42
C GLU A 20 -0.50 -16.80 -34.16
N LEU A 21 -0.33 -16.26 -32.92
CA LEU A 21 -0.81 -14.93 -32.55
C LEU A 21 -0.11 -13.83 -33.39
N LYS A 22 1.21 -13.91 -33.58
CA LYS A 22 1.96 -12.98 -34.43
C LYS A 22 1.52 -13.08 -35.90
N ASN A 23 1.32 -14.28 -36.41
CA ASN A 23 0.82 -14.52 -37.78
C ASN A 23 -0.59 -13.94 -37.99
N ALA A 24 -1.39 -13.86 -36.93
CA ALA A 24 -2.67 -13.16 -36.94
C ALA A 24 -2.54 -11.60 -36.86
N ARG A 25 -1.33 -11.07 -37.00
CA ARG A 25 -0.97 -9.63 -36.93
C ARG A 25 -1.24 -9.03 -35.56
N LEU A 26 -1.08 -9.83 -34.50
CA LEU A 26 -1.09 -9.35 -33.12
C LEU A 26 0.35 -9.19 -32.65
N GLU A 27 0.64 -8.05 -32.03
CA GLU A 27 1.87 -7.91 -31.24
C GLU A 27 1.67 -8.63 -29.90
N VAL A 28 2.62 -9.48 -29.54
CA VAL A 28 2.56 -10.31 -28.33
C VAL A 28 3.62 -9.83 -27.36
N VAL A 29 3.18 -9.23 -26.27
CA VAL A 29 4.07 -8.70 -25.24
C VAL A 29 4.02 -9.60 -24.01
N ALA A 30 5.17 -10.16 -23.63
CA ALA A 30 5.27 -10.98 -22.43
C ALA A 30 5.07 -10.12 -21.18
N LEU A 31 4.35 -10.66 -20.21
CA LEU A 31 4.12 -10.04 -18.90
C LEU A 31 4.79 -10.91 -17.82
N PRO A 32 6.07 -10.70 -17.53
CA PRO A 32 6.78 -11.46 -16.51
C PRO A 32 6.28 -11.11 -15.10
N GLY A 33 6.45 -12.03 -14.15
CA GLY A 33 6.10 -11.82 -12.75
C GLY A 33 4.62 -12.02 -12.41
N LEU A 34 3.83 -12.61 -13.33
CA LEU A 34 2.43 -12.94 -13.09
C LEU A 34 2.27 -14.38 -12.60
N ASP A 35 1.24 -14.63 -11.78
CA ASP A 35 0.87 -16.00 -11.34
C ASP A 35 0.43 -16.90 -12.50
N ARG A 36 -0.01 -16.28 -13.59
CA ARG A 36 -0.49 -16.96 -14.82
C ARG A 36 0.43 -16.64 -16.00
N ARG A 37 0.63 -17.61 -16.89
CA ARG A 37 1.35 -17.38 -18.17
C ARG A 37 0.48 -16.54 -19.10
N ALA A 38 0.63 -15.22 -19.02
CA ALA A 38 -0.17 -14.27 -19.78
C ALA A 38 0.68 -13.40 -20.71
N PHE A 39 0.08 -13.04 -21.86
CA PHE A 39 0.66 -12.13 -22.82
C PHE A 39 -0.34 -11.02 -23.15
N ALA A 40 0.11 -9.78 -23.17
CA ALA A 40 -0.69 -8.68 -23.70
C ALA A 40 -0.73 -8.79 -25.24
N LEU A 41 -1.93 -8.65 -25.79
CA LEU A 41 -2.14 -8.62 -27.23
C LEU A 41 -2.46 -7.20 -27.67
N VAL A 42 -1.62 -6.64 -28.56
CA VAL A 42 -1.83 -5.35 -29.17
C VAL A 42 -2.21 -5.59 -30.65
N GLY A 43 -3.35 -5.05 -31.07
CA GLY A 43 -3.88 -5.23 -32.41
C GLY A 43 -5.40 -5.35 -32.45
N SER A 44 -5.91 -5.98 -33.50
CA SER A 44 -7.35 -6.13 -33.68
C SER A 44 -7.98 -7.07 -32.64
N SER A 45 -8.98 -6.58 -31.89
CA SER A 45 -9.75 -7.39 -30.94
C SER A 45 -10.41 -8.59 -31.64
N GLN A 46 -10.89 -8.41 -32.86
CA GLN A 46 -11.51 -9.49 -33.65
C GLN A 46 -10.49 -10.57 -34.02
N ALA A 47 -9.22 -10.20 -34.29
CA ALA A 47 -8.17 -11.18 -34.53
C ALA A 47 -7.82 -11.98 -33.28
N ALA A 48 -7.77 -11.32 -32.12
CA ALA A 48 -7.51 -11.96 -30.82
C ALA A 48 -8.64 -12.91 -30.40
N GLU A 49 -9.90 -12.54 -30.64
CA GLU A 49 -11.07 -13.35 -30.27
C GLU A 49 -11.10 -14.74 -30.94
N ARG A 50 -10.46 -14.90 -32.09
CA ARG A 50 -10.33 -16.22 -32.75
C ARG A 50 -9.57 -17.24 -31.90
N PHE A 51 -8.77 -16.78 -30.98
CA PHE A 51 -7.97 -17.61 -30.07
C PHE A 51 -8.70 -17.99 -28.78
N ALA A 52 -9.90 -17.45 -28.52
CA ALA A 52 -10.65 -17.74 -27.30
C ALA A 52 -10.95 -19.25 -27.09
N SER A 53 -11.09 -20.00 -28.18
CA SER A 53 -11.32 -21.44 -28.15
C SER A 53 -10.09 -22.28 -28.55
N HIS A 54 -8.89 -21.64 -28.56
CA HIS A 54 -7.67 -22.36 -28.96
C HIS A 54 -7.27 -23.38 -27.89
N PRO A 55 -6.82 -24.62 -28.28
CA PRO A 55 -6.49 -25.68 -27.32
C PRO A 55 -5.46 -25.29 -26.24
N TYR A 56 -4.56 -24.37 -26.55
CA TYR A 56 -3.49 -23.89 -25.63
C TYR A 56 -3.90 -22.68 -24.81
N VAL A 57 -5.04 -22.07 -25.11
CA VAL A 57 -5.54 -20.88 -24.37
C VAL A 57 -6.44 -21.36 -23.25
N GLU A 58 -6.20 -20.87 -22.05
CA GLU A 58 -7.05 -21.05 -20.88
C GLU A 58 -8.19 -20.03 -20.89
N GLU A 59 -7.82 -18.76 -21.12
CA GLU A 59 -8.74 -17.65 -21.07
C GLU A 59 -8.28 -16.49 -21.96
N LEU A 60 -9.23 -15.79 -22.55
CA LEU A 60 -9.01 -14.53 -23.23
C LEU A 60 -9.65 -13.40 -22.42
N ILE A 61 -8.81 -12.60 -21.73
CA ILE A 61 -9.28 -11.54 -20.84
C ILE A 61 -9.45 -10.25 -21.65
N ARG A 62 -10.67 -9.72 -21.63
CA ARG A 62 -11.03 -8.43 -22.25
C ARG A 62 -10.95 -7.32 -21.22
N ASP A 63 -9.78 -7.08 -20.69
CA ASP A 63 -9.56 -5.97 -19.76
C ASP A 63 -8.91 -4.81 -20.50
N GLU A 64 -9.59 -3.66 -20.52
CA GLU A 64 -9.12 -2.41 -21.12
C GLU A 64 -8.40 -1.51 -20.11
N ALA A 65 -8.29 -1.94 -18.84
CA ALA A 65 -7.58 -1.17 -17.82
C ALA A 65 -6.17 -0.81 -18.30
N PRO A 66 -5.71 0.43 -18.10
CA PRO A 66 -4.38 0.86 -18.53
C PRO A 66 -3.24 0.26 -17.71
N TYR A 67 -3.54 -0.24 -16.49
CA TYR A 67 -2.61 -1.00 -15.61
C TYR A 67 -2.75 -2.50 -15.87
N LYS A 68 -1.66 -3.26 -15.70
CA LYS A 68 -1.58 -4.67 -16.09
C LYS A 68 -1.13 -5.57 -14.96
N ARG A 69 0.07 -5.30 -14.43
CA ARG A 69 0.71 -6.13 -13.40
C ARG A 69 -0.02 -6.08 -12.07
N VAL A 70 -0.64 -4.93 -11.75
CA VAL A 70 -1.42 -4.75 -10.52
C VAL A 70 -2.88 -5.17 -10.66
N ALA A 71 -3.31 -5.63 -11.87
CA ALA A 71 -4.69 -6.00 -12.13
C ALA A 71 -5.05 -7.37 -11.56
N ARG A 72 -6.17 -7.46 -10.84
CA ARG A 72 -6.75 -8.72 -10.33
C ARG A 72 -6.95 -9.77 -11.42
N ALA A 73 -7.29 -9.34 -12.62
CA ALA A 73 -7.52 -10.23 -13.74
C ALA A 73 -6.31 -11.11 -14.10
N LEU A 74 -5.09 -10.60 -13.86
CA LEU A 74 -3.85 -11.31 -14.13
C LEU A 74 -3.22 -11.96 -12.88
N HIS A 75 -3.68 -11.55 -11.69
CA HIS A 75 -3.33 -12.11 -10.39
C HIS A 75 -4.62 -12.41 -9.60
N PRO A 76 -5.24 -13.58 -9.79
CA PRO A 76 -6.53 -13.91 -9.16
C PRO A 76 -6.43 -14.04 -7.63
N HIS A 77 -5.26 -14.37 -7.10
CA HIS A 77 -5.01 -14.49 -5.67
C HIS A 77 -4.51 -13.16 -5.06
N ASP A 78 -4.81 -12.93 -3.77
CA ASP A 78 -4.29 -11.77 -3.06
C ASP A 78 -2.78 -11.85 -2.90
N SER A 79 -2.09 -10.74 -3.15
CA SER A 79 -0.68 -10.61 -2.81
C SER A 79 -0.49 -10.54 -1.29
N LEU A 80 0.55 -11.21 -0.84
CA LEU A 80 1.03 -11.14 0.54
C LEU A 80 2.33 -10.36 0.58
N VAL A 81 2.33 -9.21 1.27
CA VAL A 81 3.50 -8.33 1.36
C VAL A 81 4.09 -8.41 2.76
N SER A 82 5.41 -8.65 2.85
CA SER A 82 6.11 -8.84 4.13
C SER A 82 6.84 -7.58 4.56
N ILE A 83 6.41 -6.96 5.65
CA ILE A 83 7.11 -5.86 6.34
C ILE A 83 7.91 -6.46 7.50
N GLY A 84 9.16 -6.86 7.26
CA GLY A 84 9.90 -7.69 8.21
C GLY A 84 9.12 -8.98 8.53
N PRO A 85 8.81 -9.26 9.81
CA PRO A 85 8.04 -10.44 10.20
C PRO A 85 6.52 -10.30 10.00
N LEU A 86 6.03 -9.11 9.66
CA LEU A 86 4.61 -8.81 9.52
C LEU A 86 4.15 -9.05 8.09
N THR A 87 3.16 -9.92 7.89
CA THR A 87 2.52 -10.14 6.58
C THR A 87 1.25 -9.28 6.47
N VAL A 88 1.12 -8.55 5.36
CA VAL A 88 -0.04 -7.72 5.01
C VAL A 88 -0.75 -8.32 3.81
N GLY A 89 -2.07 -8.48 3.88
CA GLY A 89 -2.91 -9.11 2.84
C GLY A 89 -3.48 -10.46 3.26
N GLY A 90 -4.26 -11.08 2.38
CA GLY A 90 -4.97 -12.33 2.65
C GLY A 90 -6.05 -12.16 3.73
N ASP A 91 -6.05 -13.03 4.72
CA ASP A 91 -6.97 -13.00 5.87
C ASP A 91 -6.51 -12.07 7.01
N ALA A 92 -5.26 -11.58 6.95
CA ALA A 92 -4.71 -10.74 8.00
C ALA A 92 -5.25 -9.31 7.95
N PHE A 93 -5.50 -8.74 9.15
CA PHE A 93 -5.77 -7.32 9.33
C PHE A 93 -4.72 -6.73 10.27
N VAL A 94 -3.88 -5.84 9.75
CA VAL A 94 -2.74 -5.30 10.49
C VAL A 94 -2.98 -3.85 10.90
N VAL A 95 -2.41 -3.44 12.04
CA VAL A 95 -2.46 -2.04 12.50
C VAL A 95 -1.04 -1.55 12.76
N ILE A 96 -0.64 -0.52 12.00
CA ILE A 96 0.65 0.13 12.13
C ILE A 96 0.41 1.50 12.76
N GLY A 97 0.86 1.66 14.00
CA GLY A 97 0.68 2.89 14.80
C GLY A 97 1.98 3.65 14.98
N GLY A 98 1.88 4.92 15.38
CA GLY A 98 3.05 5.72 15.72
C GLY A 98 2.87 7.21 15.44
N PRO A 99 3.84 8.07 15.81
CA PRO A 99 3.67 9.51 15.72
C PRO A 99 3.73 10.01 14.27
N CYS A 100 3.10 11.17 14.00
CA CYS A 100 3.24 11.84 12.70
C CYS A 100 4.71 12.15 12.42
N ALA A 101 5.42 12.73 13.36
CA ALA A 101 6.83 13.06 13.29
C ALA A 101 7.64 12.35 14.38
N VAL A 102 8.86 11.92 14.04
CA VAL A 102 9.86 11.51 15.02
C VAL A 102 10.42 12.79 15.64
N GLU A 103 10.20 12.99 16.94
CA GLU A 103 10.53 14.22 17.65
C GLU A 103 11.72 14.04 18.59
N THR A 104 11.63 13.08 19.52
CA THR A 104 12.70 12.76 20.47
C THR A 104 12.88 11.25 20.66
N PRO A 105 14.05 10.79 21.16
CA PRO A 105 14.24 9.38 21.50
C PRO A 105 13.22 8.89 22.54
N GLU A 106 12.91 9.72 23.55
CA GLU A 106 11.99 9.39 24.64
C GLU A 106 10.56 9.23 24.11
N GLN A 107 10.11 10.11 23.20
CA GLN A 107 8.82 9.99 22.53
C GLN A 107 8.75 8.65 21.80
N MET A 108 9.76 8.30 21.01
CA MET A 108 9.77 7.07 20.22
C MET A 108 9.75 5.81 21.10
N GLN A 109 10.54 5.78 22.18
CA GLN A 109 10.56 4.65 23.11
C GLN A 109 9.20 4.48 23.82
N THR A 110 8.61 5.59 24.26
CA THR A 110 7.29 5.59 24.92
C THR A 110 6.21 5.06 23.98
N ILE A 111 6.13 5.59 22.76
CA ILE A 111 5.11 5.18 21.78
C ILE A 111 5.30 3.73 21.36
N ALA A 112 6.52 3.29 21.04
CA ALA A 112 6.79 1.92 20.63
C ALA A 112 6.38 0.91 21.73
N SER A 113 6.69 1.22 22.99
CA SER A 113 6.25 0.43 24.15
C SER A 113 4.72 0.30 24.20
N GLN A 114 4.02 1.44 24.06
CA GLN A 114 2.56 1.50 24.17
C GLN A 114 1.86 0.84 22.97
N ILE A 115 2.38 1.03 21.74
CA ILE A 115 1.88 0.31 20.55
C ILE A 115 2.02 -1.20 20.74
N ARG A 116 3.18 -1.66 21.20
CA ARG A 116 3.41 -3.10 21.46
C ARG A 116 2.47 -3.65 22.54
N ALA A 117 2.34 -2.93 23.65
CA ALA A 117 1.47 -3.32 24.76
C ALA A 117 -0.01 -3.39 24.36
N ALA A 118 -0.47 -2.49 23.47
CA ALA A 118 -1.82 -2.53 22.90
C ALA A 118 -2.01 -3.65 21.87
N GLY A 119 -0.92 -4.31 21.45
CA GLY A 119 -0.91 -5.34 20.39
C GLY A 119 -0.98 -4.74 18.99
N GLY A 120 -0.41 -3.57 18.78
CA GLY A 120 -0.14 -3.05 17.44
C GLY A 120 0.96 -3.88 16.76
N HIS A 121 0.93 -3.93 15.45
CA HIS A 121 1.74 -4.87 14.65
C HIS A 121 3.00 -4.24 14.04
N GLY A 122 3.03 -2.91 13.89
CA GLY A 122 4.17 -2.17 13.34
C GLY A 122 4.24 -0.76 13.88
N LEU A 123 5.39 -0.13 13.72
CA LEU A 123 5.68 1.22 14.15
C LEU A 123 5.89 2.13 12.92
N ARG A 124 5.17 3.26 12.86
CA ARG A 124 5.40 4.29 11.84
C ARG A 124 5.93 5.57 12.48
N GLY A 125 6.72 6.33 11.72
CA GLY A 125 7.17 7.65 12.12
C GLY A 125 7.81 8.40 10.96
N GLY A 126 7.49 9.68 10.78
CA GLY A 126 8.10 10.52 9.75
C GLY A 126 9.43 11.09 10.23
N ALA A 127 10.55 10.58 9.74
CA ALA A 127 11.89 11.12 9.98
C ALA A 127 12.18 12.34 9.09
N TYR A 128 11.60 12.37 7.91
CA TYR A 128 11.55 13.51 6.96
C TYR A 128 10.11 14.00 6.87
N LYS A 129 9.91 15.32 6.79
CA LYS A 129 8.56 15.92 6.81
C LYS A 129 8.34 16.85 5.62
N PRO A 130 7.41 16.51 4.69
CA PRO A 130 7.01 17.43 3.63
C PRO A 130 6.16 18.55 4.21
N ARG A 131 6.64 19.79 4.13
CA ARG A 131 5.96 20.96 4.67
C ARG A 131 5.66 21.98 3.60
N SER A 132 4.49 22.60 3.69
CA SER A 132 4.13 23.73 2.82
C SER A 132 4.90 25.01 3.19
N SER A 133 5.33 25.13 4.46
CA SER A 133 6.15 26.25 4.95
C SER A 133 7.58 25.77 5.22
N PRO A 134 8.61 26.46 4.71
CA PRO A 134 10.01 26.14 5.01
C PRO A 134 10.41 26.40 6.46
N TYR A 135 9.60 27.16 7.20
CA TYR A 135 9.83 27.46 8.62
C TYR A 135 9.27 26.40 9.57
N SER A 136 8.45 25.46 9.06
CA SER A 136 7.95 24.36 9.87
C SER A 136 9.02 23.30 10.09
N PHE A 137 8.86 22.47 11.14
CA PHE A 137 9.76 21.35 11.42
C PHE A 137 9.89 20.41 10.22
N GLN A 138 11.10 20.26 9.70
CA GLN A 138 11.40 19.47 8.47
C GLN A 138 11.72 18.00 8.77
N GLY A 139 11.70 17.57 10.03
CA GLY A 139 12.15 16.26 10.46
C GLY A 139 13.64 16.27 10.88
N HIS A 140 14.07 15.15 11.47
CA HIS A 140 15.47 14.96 11.90
C HIS A 140 16.33 14.21 10.88
N GLY A 141 15.76 13.83 9.72
CA GLY A 141 16.48 13.09 8.70
C GLY A 141 17.02 11.76 9.24
N VAL A 142 18.28 11.46 8.94
CA VAL A 142 18.93 10.21 9.38
C VAL A 142 18.89 10.02 10.89
N LYS A 143 19.05 11.07 11.69
CA LYS A 143 18.93 10.96 13.15
C LYS A 143 17.54 10.47 13.58
N GLY A 144 16.49 10.95 12.90
CA GLY A 144 15.13 10.48 13.13
C GLY A 144 14.94 9.01 12.73
N LEU A 145 15.58 8.56 11.64
CA LEU A 145 15.56 7.15 11.25
C LEU A 145 16.21 6.26 12.33
N VAL A 146 17.34 6.67 12.89
CA VAL A 146 17.99 5.93 13.98
C VAL A 146 17.08 5.83 15.20
N MET A 147 16.47 6.94 15.66
CA MET A 147 15.54 6.94 16.80
C MET A 147 14.37 5.98 16.58
N LEU A 148 13.79 5.98 15.37
CA LEU A 148 12.67 5.15 14.98
C LEU A 148 13.07 3.67 14.91
N SER A 149 14.20 3.36 14.29
CA SER A 149 14.75 2.00 14.16
C SER A 149 15.11 1.39 15.51
N ASP A 150 15.74 2.16 16.40
CA ASP A 150 16.12 1.72 17.76
C ASP A 150 14.86 1.38 18.58
N ALA A 151 13.84 2.22 18.51
CA ALA A 151 12.57 1.97 19.19
C ALA A 151 11.86 0.72 18.59
N GLY A 152 11.79 0.59 17.27
CA GLY A 152 11.23 -0.57 16.61
C GLY A 152 11.93 -1.86 17.01
N SER A 153 13.25 -1.88 16.95
CA SER A 153 14.08 -3.04 17.31
C SER A 153 13.90 -3.45 18.78
N ARG A 154 13.87 -2.48 19.68
CA ARG A 154 13.73 -2.74 21.13
C ARG A 154 12.39 -3.40 21.48
N TYR A 155 11.32 -3.06 20.77
CA TYR A 155 9.97 -3.59 21.05
C TYR A 155 9.50 -4.62 20.03
N GLY A 156 10.36 -5.06 19.10
CA GLY A 156 10.04 -6.08 18.10
C GLY A 156 8.95 -5.63 17.12
N LEU A 157 8.92 -4.35 16.76
CA LEU A 157 7.98 -3.76 15.82
C LEU A 157 8.71 -3.45 14.50
N PRO A 158 8.27 -3.98 13.35
CA PRO A 158 8.79 -3.53 12.06
C PRO A 158 8.46 -2.06 11.83
N VAL A 159 9.39 -1.35 11.19
CA VAL A 159 9.37 0.11 11.10
C VAL A 159 9.03 0.57 9.69
N VAL A 160 8.16 1.59 9.61
CA VAL A 160 7.76 2.27 8.38
C VAL A 160 8.09 3.76 8.47
N SER A 161 8.76 4.30 7.45
CA SER A 161 8.99 5.76 7.33
C SER A 161 8.77 6.27 5.92
N GLU A 162 8.41 7.55 5.81
CA GLU A 162 8.16 8.20 4.53
C GLU A 162 9.48 8.56 3.84
N ILE A 163 9.59 8.22 2.56
CA ILE A 163 10.63 8.69 1.66
C ILE A 163 10.12 9.87 0.84
N MET A 164 10.93 10.92 0.73
CA MET A 164 10.60 12.13 -0.02
C MET A 164 11.45 12.30 -1.28
N ASP A 165 12.70 11.89 -1.22
CA ASP A 165 13.67 11.98 -2.29
C ASP A 165 14.41 10.65 -2.49
N ALA A 166 14.70 10.30 -3.74
CA ALA A 166 15.45 9.08 -4.06
C ALA A 166 16.88 9.07 -3.48
N GLN A 167 17.46 10.25 -3.22
CA GLN A 167 18.78 10.36 -2.58
C GLN A 167 18.80 9.82 -1.14
N ASP A 168 17.64 9.81 -0.45
CA ASP A 168 17.52 9.29 0.91
C ASP A 168 17.34 7.75 0.97
N LEU A 169 17.15 7.09 -0.18
CA LEU A 169 16.93 5.63 -0.25
C LEU A 169 17.97 4.80 0.53
N PRO A 170 19.29 5.04 0.39
CA PRO A 170 20.29 4.25 1.13
C PRO A 170 20.14 4.39 2.65
N HIS A 171 19.75 5.57 3.12
CA HIS A 171 19.54 5.82 4.55
C HIS A 171 18.27 5.14 5.07
N LEU A 172 17.16 5.22 4.30
CA LEU A 172 15.93 4.54 4.70
C LEU A 172 16.12 3.02 4.66
N ALA A 173 16.72 2.48 3.60
CA ALA A 173 16.94 1.05 3.44
C ALA A 173 17.73 0.42 4.59
N ALA A 174 18.63 1.19 5.21
CA ALA A 174 19.40 0.74 6.37
C ALA A 174 18.61 0.71 7.70
N HIS A 175 17.46 1.37 7.78
CA HIS A 175 16.78 1.62 9.05
C HIS A 175 15.32 1.18 9.09
N VAL A 176 14.65 0.95 7.95
CA VAL A 176 13.22 0.63 7.92
C VAL A 176 12.93 -0.70 7.22
N GLN A 177 11.81 -1.32 7.54
CA GLN A 177 11.33 -2.55 6.90
C GLN A 177 10.31 -2.30 5.78
N ALA A 178 9.78 -1.07 5.68
CA ALA A 178 8.97 -0.64 4.54
C ALA A 178 9.10 0.86 4.31
N LEU A 179 9.05 1.26 3.04
CA LEU A 179 9.01 2.65 2.60
C LEU A 179 7.55 3.11 2.49
N GLN A 180 7.28 4.36 2.84
CA GLN A 180 6.00 5.00 2.55
C GLN A 180 6.20 6.09 1.50
N ILE A 181 5.43 6.04 0.43
CA ILE A 181 5.28 7.16 -0.51
C ILE A 181 4.10 8.00 -0.05
N GLY A 182 4.36 9.24 0.34
CA GLY A 182 3.33 10.17 0.77
C GLY A 182 2.42 10.61 -0.38
N ALA A 183 1.19 11.04 -0.04
CA ALA A 183 0.17 11.43 -1.03
C ALA A 183 0.64 12.53 -2.01
N ARG A 184 1.54 13.42 -1.58
CA ARG A 184 2.11 14.46 -2.45
C ARG A 184 3.11 13.92 -3.48
N ASN A 185 3.67 12.73 -3.24
CA ASN A 185 4.65 12.07 -4.10
C ASN A 185 4.06 10.88 -4.90
N MET A 186 2.73 10.66 -4.86
CA MET A 186 2.09 9.57 -5.62
C MET A 186 2.41 9.62 -7.11
N GLN A 187 2.54 10.81 -7.68
CA GLN A 187 2.85 11.03 -9.09
C GLN A 187 4.32 11.44 -9.34
N ASN A 188 5.19 11.29 -8.36
CA ASN A 188 6.63 11.46 -8.55
C ASN A 188 7.21 10.19 -9.19
N PHE A 189 7.02 10.04 -10.49
CA PHE A 189 7.39 8.83 -11.24
C PHE A 189 8.89 8.50 -11.15
N SER A 190 9.76 9.48 -11.00
CA SER A 190 11.18 9.26 -10.76
C SER A 190 11.41 8.57 -9.42
N LEU A 191 10.74 9.01 -8.36
CA LEU A 191 10.79 8.39 -7.04
C LEU A 191 10.16 6.99 -7.06
N LEU A 192 9.03 6.80 -7.76
CA LEU A 192 8.37 5.50 -7.89
C LEU A 192 9.29 4.47 -8.55
N LYS A 193 9.98 4.83 -9.63
CA LYS A 193 10.98 3.97 -10.27
C LYS A 193 12.15 3.66 -9.36
N ALA A 194 12.64 4.66 -8.61
CA ALA A 194 13.75 4.47 -7.69
C ALA A 194 13.41 3.50 -6.54
N VAL A 195 12.23 3.59 -5.93
CA VAL A 195 11.77 2.64 -4.91
C VAL A 195 11.40 1.28 -5.51
N GLY A 196 10.94 1.27 -6.76
CA GLY A 196 10.66 0.05 -7.52
C GLY A 196 11.91 -0.78 -7.84
N SER A 197 13.09 -0.17 -7.87
CA SER A 197 14.37 -0.89 -8.03
C SER A 197 14.94 -1.46 -6.73
N GLN A 198 14.22 -1.32 -5.61
CA GLN A 198 14.62 -1.85 -4.30
C GLN A 198 13.77 -3.06 -3.91
N ASN A 199 14.27 -3.88 -2.97
CA ASN A 199 13.55 -5.04 -2.46
C ASN A 199 12.73 -4.73 -1.19
N LEU A 200 12.53 -3.45 -0.86
CA LEU A 200 11.75 -3.06 0.32
C LEU A 200 10.27 -2.88 -0.04
N PRO A 201 9.34 -3.38 0.78
CA PRO A 201 7.92 -3.10 0.61
C PRO A 201 7.63 -1.60 0.55
N VAL A 202 6.66 -1.23 -0.29
CA VAL A 202 6.27 0.17 -0.50
C VAL A 202 4.80 0.36 -0.17
N ILE A 203 4.50 1.21 0.81
CA ILE A 203 3.14 1.69 1.09
C ILE A 203 2.90 2.95 0.26
N LEU A 204 2.06 2.84 -0.76
CA LEU A 204 1.74 3.93 -1.68
C LEU A 204 0.43 4.60 -1.26
N LYS A 205 0.50 5.83 -0.76
CA LYS A 205 -0.67 6.63 -0.37
C LYS A 205 -1.31 7.32 -1.56
N ARG A 206 -2.65 7.22 -1.65
CA ARG A 206 -3.45 7.92 -2.66
C ARG A 206 -3.23 9.42 -2.60
N GLY A 207 -3.04 10.04 -3.76
CA GLY A 207 -2.92 11.49 -3.91
C GLY A 207 -4.20 12.22 -3.54
N LEU A 208 -4.07 13.49 -3.11
CA LEU A 208 -5.19 14.29 -2.58
C LEU A 208 -6.33 14.54 -3.57
N SER A 209 -6.06 14.46 -4.87
CA SER A 209 -7.05 14.65 -5.95
C SER A 209 -6.91 13.54 -6.99
N ALA A 210 -6.32 12.39 -6.61
CA ALA A 210 -6.06 11.30 -7.52
C ALA A 210 -7.28 10.38 -7.67
N THR A 211 -7.54 9.97 -8.90
CA THR A 211 -8.47 8.89 -9.21
C THR A 211 -7.89 7.55 -8.75
N LEU A 212 -8.73 6.51 -8.68
CA LEU A 212 -8.27 5.16 -8.36
C LEU A 212 -7.43 4.56 -9.48
N GLU A 213 -7.71 4.93 -10.73
CA GLU A 213 -6.90 4.53 -11.89
C GLU A 213 -5.49 5.13 -11.82
N GLU A 214 -5.36 6.42 -11.47
CA GLU A 214 -4.05 7.05 -11.28
C GLU A 214 -3.26 6.40 -10.13
N LEU A 215 -3.92 5.97 -9.04
CA LEU A 215 -3.28 5.24 -7.95
C LEU A 215 -2.75 3.88 -8.43
N LEU A 216 -3.54 3.14 -9.21
CA LEU A 216 -3.13 1.84 -9.76
C LEU A 216 -2.02 1.99 -10.80
N LEU A 217 -2.06 3.02 -11.64
CA LEU A 217 -0.96 3.35 -12.56
C LEU A 217 0.33 3.74 -11.82
N ALA A 218 0.22 4.45 -10.71
CA ALA A 218 1.38 4.76 -9.88
C ALA A 218 1.98 3.49 -9.24
N ALA A 219 1.13 2.55 -8.79
CA ALA A 219 1.58 1.24 -8.31
C ALA A 219 2.23 0.42 -9.45
N GLU A 220 1.65 0.46 -10.66
CA GLU A 220 2.23 -0.19 -11.85
C GLU A 220 3.66 0.26 -12.13
N TYR A 221 3.99 1.56 -11.95
CA TYR A 221 5.35 2.06 -12.10
C TYR A 221 6.36 1.43 -11.13
N ILE A 222 5.92 1.12 -9.90
CA ILE A 222 6.77 0.47 -8.90
C ILE A 222 6.99 -1.00 -9.27
N VAL A 223 5.91 -1.69 -9.64
CA VAL A 223 5.94 -3.10 -10.04
C VAL A 223 6.73 -3.30 -11.33
N ASP A 224 6.55 -2.41 -12.33
CA ASP A 224 7.28 -2.47 -13.60
C ASP A 224 8.79 -2.23 -13.40
N ALA A 225 9.17 -1.46 -12.40
CA ALA A 225 10.58 -1.27 -12.03
C ALA A 225 11.20 -2.47 -11.28
N GLY A 226 10.40 -3.52 -10.94
CA GLY A 226 10.88 -4.78 -10.40
C GLY A 226 10.47 -5.09 -8.96
N ASN A 227 9.68 -4.24 -8.29
CA ASN A 227 9.24 -4.45 -6.90
C ASN A 227 7.75 -4.78 -6.82
N ASP A 228 7.43 -6.06 -6.65
CA ASP A 228 6.04 -6.55 -6.50
C ASP A 228 5.47 -6.34 -5.08
N GLN A 229 6.28 -5.89 -4.12
CA GLN A 229 5.87 -5.69 -2.73
C GLN A 229 5.22 -4.32 -2.52
N VAL A 230 4.06 -4.11 -3.13
CA VAL A 230 3.32 -2.84 -3.05
C VAL A 230 2.05 -3.01 -2.24
N ILE A 231 1.81 -2.07 -1.34
CA ILE A 231 0.61 -1.93 -0.51
C ILE A 231 -0.02 -0.59 -0.85
N LEU A 232 -1.29 -0.57 -1.22
CA LEU A 232 -2.03 0.67 -1.44
C LEU A 232 -2.53 1.23 -0.10
N CYS A 233 -2.69 2.55 -0.03
CA CYS A 233 -3.25 3.19 1.17
C CYS A 233 -4.24 4.30 0.80
N GLU A 234 -5.52 4.05 1.10
CA GLU A 234 -6.55 5.09 1.07
C GLU A 234 -6.38 6.01 2.28
N ARG A 235 -6.38 7.34 2.06
CA ARG A 235 -6.13 8.35 3.10
C ARG A 235 -7.00 9.60 2.97
N GLY A 236 -8.05 9.52 2.16
CA GLY A 236 -8.95 10.62 1.84
C GLY A 236 -8.47 11.49 0.68
N ILE A 237 -9.43 12.07 0.02
CA ILE A 237 -9.26 13.01 -1.09
C ILE A 237 -9.84 14.38 -0.72
N ARG A 238 -9.39 15.42 -1.39
CA ARG A 238 -10.00 16.73 -1.31
C ARG A 238 -11.32 16.74 -2.05
N THR A 239 -12.34 17.22 -1.38
CA THR A 239 -13.66 17.47 -1.95
C THR A 239 -14.13 18.89 -1.57
N PHE A 240 -15.36 19.19 -1.86
CA PHE A 240 -16.00 20.46 -1.41
C PHE A 240 -16.29 20.47 0.10
N GLU A 241 -16.26 19.31 0.77
CA GLU A 241 -16.52 19.20 2.21
C GLU A 241 -15.36 19.74 3.03
N THR A 242 -15.66 20.53 4.07
CA THR A 242 -14.69 21.20 4.92
C THR A 242 -14.78 20.82 6.40
N ALA A 243 -15.77 20.03 6.80
CA ALA A 243 -15.94 19.56 8.18
C ALA A 243 -14.80 18.62 8.61
N THR A 244 -14.22 17.91 7.67
CA THR A 244 -13.03 17.06 7.87
C THR A 244 -11.88 17.52 6.97
N ARG A 245 -10.67 17.12 7.31
CA ARG A 245 -9.46 17.48 6.54
C ARG A 245 -9.53 16.98 5.08
N ASN A 246 -10.06 15.78 4.89
CA ASN A 246 -10.32 15.15 3.60
C ASN A 246 -11.59 14.31 3.72
N THR A 247 -12.14 13.89 2.59
CA THR A 247 -13.18 12.87 2.54
C THR A 247 -12.53 11.49 2.44
N LEU A 248 -12.63 10.68 3.49
CA LEU A 248 -12.14 9.31 3.48
C LEU A 248 -13.06 8.45 2.61
N ASP A 249 -12.52 7.89 1.54
CA ASP A 249 -13.29 7.16 0.53
C ASP A 249 -13.23 5.64 0.79
N LEU A 250 -14.13 5.15 1.63
CA LEU A 250 -14.23 3.71 1.89
C LEU A 250 -14.83 2.92 0.71
N ASN A 251 -15.55 3.57 -0.22
CA ASN A 251 -15.97 2.93 -1.48
C ASN A 251 -14.74 2.54 -2.30
N ALA A 252 -13.67 3.37 -2.27
CA ALA A 252 -12.42 3.07 -2.93
C ALA A 252 -11.80 1.76 -2.45
N VAL A 253 -11.88 1.46 -1.15
CA VAL A 253 -11.35 0.21 -0.58
C VAL A 253 -12.06 -0.99 -1.20
N ALA A 254 -13.39 -1.03 -1.16
CA ALA A 254 -14.17 -2.12 -1.75
C ALA A 254 -13.91 -2.27 -3.26
N TRP A 255 -13.80 -1.15 -3.98
CA TRP A 255 -13.51 -1.15 -5.41
C TRP A 255 -12.10 -1.68 -5.71
N LEU A 256 -11.08 -1.22 -4.98
CA LEU A 256 -9.69 -1.66 -5.14
C LEU A 256 -9.56 -3.17 -4.86
N LYS A 257 -10.18 -3.70 -3.81
CA LYS A 257 -10.16 -5.13 -3.50
C LYS A 257 -10.72 -6.02 -4.62
N ASN A 258 -11.61 -5.47 -5.47
CA ASN A 258 -12.12 -6.16 -6.65
C ASN A 258 -11.24 -5.96 -7.90
N LYS A 259 -10.44 -4.90 -7.98
CA LYS A 259 -9.69 -4.54 -9.20
C LYS A 259 -8.23 -4.88 -9.15
N THR A 260 -7.64 -4.95 -7.96
CA THR A 260 -6.23 -5.29 -7.78
C THR A 260 -6.06 -6.44 -6.79
N HIS A 261 -4.96 -7.15 -6.93
CA HIS A 261 -4.52 -8.18 -5.97
C HIS A 261 -3.69 -7.60 -4.82
N LEU A 262 -3.30 -6.32 -4.92
CA LEU A 262 -2.46 -5.66 -3.91
C LEU A 262 -3.23 -5.44 -2.61
N PRO A 263 -2.57 -5.57 -1.45
CA PRO A 263 -3.18 -5.22 -0.16
C PRO A 263 -3.56 -3.74 -0.09
N VAL A 264 -4.63 -3.43 0.64
CA VAL A 264 -5.15 -2.07 0.81
C VAL A 264 -5.21 -1.71 2.29
N LEU A 265 -4.42 -0.74 2.71
CA LEU A 265 -4.51 -0.10 4.02
C LEU A 265 -5.42 1.13 3.97
N VAL A 266 -5.90 1.55 5.14
CA VAL A 266 -6.61 2.81 5.33
C VAL A 266 -5.91 3.66 6.39
N ASP A 267 -5.78 4.95 6.12
CA ASP A 267 -5.26 5.96 7.05
C ASP A 267 -6.39 6.92 7.45
N PRO A 268 -7.16 6.58 8.49
CA PRO A 268 -8.26 7.42 8.96
C PRO A 268 -7.77 8.70 9.65
N SER A 269 -6.54 8.72 10.18
CA SER A 269 -5.95 9.90 10.82
C SER A 269 -5.82 11.05 9.82
N HIS A 270 -5.18 10.80 8.67
CA HIS A 270 -5.07 11.81 7.60
C HIS A 270 -6.38 11.98 6.82
N GLY A 271 -7.22 10.94 6.76
CA GLY A 271 -8.53 11.01 6.12
C GLY A 271 -9.41 12.05 6.78
N THR A 272 -9.54 12.00 8.08
CA THR A 272 -10.45 12.89 8.82
C THR A 272 -9.78 14.16 9.35
N GLY A 273 -8.53 14.07 9.82
CA GLY A 273 -7.85 15.14 10.52
C GLY A 273 -8.36 15.37 11.96
N LEU A 274 -9.17 14.45 12.49
CA LEU A 274 -9.87 14.54 13.78
C LEU A 274 -9.73 13.21 14.53
N ALA A 275 -9.12 13.24 15.71
CA ALA A 275 -8.87 12.04 16.52
C ALA A 275 -10.15 11.27 16.88
N GLU A 276 -11.24 11.99 17.18
CA GLU A 276 -12.54 11.39 17.53
C GLU A 276 -13.18 10.58 16.41
N LEU A 277 -12.83 10.86 15.16
CA LEU A 277 -13.35 10.13 13.99
C LEU A 277 -12.47 8.93 13.60
N VAL A 278 -11.26 8.82 14.13
CA VAL A 278 -10.35 7.71 13.82
C VAL A 278 -10.94 6.35 14.25
N PRO A 279 -11.47 6.17 15.48
CA PRO A 279 -11.99 4.86 15.88
C PRO A 279 -13.20 4.38 15.06
N PRO A 280 -14.25 5.16 14.83
CA PRO A 280 -15.39 4.68 14.02
C PRO A 280 -15.00 4.35 12.59
N LEU A 281 -14.11 5.16 11.95
CA LEU A 281 -13.68 4.90 10.58
C LEU A 281 -12.66 3.77 10.47
N SER A 282 -11.89 3.49 11.50
CA SER A 282 -11.06 2.29 11.58
C SER A 282 -11.89 1.00 11.56
N LYS A 283 -12.98 0.97 12.32
CA LYS A 283 -13.93 -0.16 12.33
C LYS A 283 -14.65 -0.30 10.98
N ALA A 284 -15.06 0.79 10.38
CA ALA A 284 -15.66 0.79 9.05
C ALA A 284 -14.67 0.31 7.97
N ALA A 285 -13.38 0.69 8.06
CA ALA A 285 -12.32 0.22 7.15
C ALA A 285 -12.12 -1.30 7.25
N LEU A 286 -12.12 -1.87 8.46
CA LEU A 286 -12.07 -3.31 8.66
C LEU A 286 -13.31 -3.99 8.05
N ALA A 287 -14.50 -3.46 8.30
CA ALA A 287 -15.76 -4.04 7.81
C ALA A 287 -15.88 -4.00 6.28
N VAL A 288 -15.33 -2.99 5.60
CA VAL A 288 -15.34 -2.88 4.13
C VAL A 288 -14.28 -3.75 3.44
N GLY A 289 -13.42 -4.42 4.21
CA GLY A 289 -12.43 -5.37 3.68
C GLY A 289 -11.02 -4.83 3.48
N ALA A 290 -10.65 -3.74 4.15
CA ALA A 290 -9.25 -3.30 4.19
C ALA A 290 -8.34 -4.38 4.79
N ASP A 291 -7.07 -4.38 4.41
CA ASP A 291 -6.06 -5.31 4.95
C ASP A 291 -5.34 -4.75 6.19
N GLY A 292 -5.63 -3.51 6.56
CA GLY A 292 -5.13 -2.92 7.79
C GLY A 292 -5.24 -1.41 7.83
N LEU A 293 -4.58 -0.83 8.86
CA LEU A 293 -4.66 0.58 9.18
C LEU A 293 -3.27 1.19 9.39
N LEU A 294 -3.13 2.47 8.98
CA LEU A 294 -2.08 3.38 9.43
C LEU A 294 -2.70 4.41 10.38
N ILE A 295 -2.26 4.45 11.64
CA ILE A 295 -2.86 5.32 12.66
C ILE A 295 -1.79 6.21 13.29
N GLU A 296 -2.10 7.50 13.43
CA GLU A 296 -1.26 8.40 14.19
C GLU A 296 -1.57 8.32 15.69
N VAL A 297 -0.51 8.08 16.47
CA VAL A 297 -0.56 7.97 17.94
C VAL A 297 0.53 8.83 18.53
N HIS A 298 0.21 9.64 19.54
CA HIS A 298 1.17 10.51 20.23
C HIS A 298 0.97 10.45 21.74
N PRO A 299 2.04 10.45 22.57
CA PRO A 299 1.91 10.38 24.03
C PRO A 299 1.09 11.53 24.60
N ASP A 300 1.29 12.72 24.06
CA ASP A 300 0.53 13.94 24.35
C ASP A 300 0.24 14.68 23.05
N PRO A 301 -0.91 14.45 22.39
CA PRO A 301 -1.26 15.10 21.12
C PRO A 301 -1.23 16.65 21.17
N THR A 302 -1.38 17.24 22.35
CA THR A 302 -1.36 18.72 22.51
C THR A 302 0.05 19.30 22.37
N GLN A 303 1.09 18.49 22.59
CA GLN A 303 2.50 18.86 22.47
C GLN A 303 3.14 18.38 21.15
N ALA A 304 2.37 17.69 20.29
CA ALA A 304 2.89 17.16 19.04
C ALA A 304 3.41 18.28 18.11
N TRP A 305 4.62 18.10 17.58
CA TRP A 305 5.21 19.04 16.62
C TRP A 305 4.54 19.00 15.25
N SER A 306 3.72 17.96 15.01
CA SER A 306 2.97 17.77 13.77
C SER A 306 1.70 16.99 14.00
N ASP A 307 0.59 17.48 13.41
CA ASP A 307 -0.69 16.77 13.25
C ASP A 307 -1.31 16.22 14.56
N GLY A 308 -1.08 16.89 15.71
CA GLY A 308 -1.59 16.46 17.01
C GLY A 308 -3.11 16.29 17.05
N ARG A 309 -3.88 17.16 16.36
CA ARG A 309 -5.35 17.11 16.34
C ARG A 309 -5.93 15.79 15.84
N GLN A 310 -5.21 15.05 15.00
CA GLN A 310 -5.65 13.78 14.43
C GLN A 310 -5.01 12.56 15.09
N SER A 311 -4.08 12.77 16.03
CA SER A 311 -3.37 11.70 16.71
C SER A 311 -4.19 11.18 17.89
N LEU A 312 -4.28 9.85 18.00
CA LEU A 312 -4.86 9.19 19.18
C LEU A 312 -3.88 9.29 20.35
N THR A 313 -4.43 9.31 21.58
CA THR A 313 -3.63 8.98 22.76
C THR A 313 -3.40 7.45 22.81
N PRO A 314 -2.37 6.97 23.52
CA PRO A 314 -2.12 5.54 23.69
C PRO A 314 -3.31 4.77 24.28
N GLU A 315 -4.03 5.38 25.21
CA GLU A 315 -5.23 4.77 25.84
C GLU A 315 -6.35 4.61 24.79
N SER A 316 -6.56 5.63 23.96
CA SER A 316 -7.55 5.57 22.86
C SER A 316 -7.16 4.56 21.81
N PHE A 317 -5.87 4.44 21.49
CA PHE A 317 -5.34 3.42 20.59
C PHE A 317 -5.53 2.01 21.17
N SER A 318 -5.22 1.79 22.45
CA SER A 318 -5.40 0.49 23.12
C SER A 318 -6.86 0.04 23.11
N ARG A 319 -7.79 0.97 23.39
CA ARG A 319 -9.24 0.70 23.32
C ARG A 319 -9.66 0.32 21.90
N LEU A 320 -9.20 1.07 20.91
CA LEU A 320 -9.47 0.77 19.49
C LEU A 320 -8.95 -0.62 19.09
N MET A 321 -7.74 -0.99 19.52
CA MET A 321 -7.17 -2.32 19.21
C MET A 321 -8.03 -3.45 19.81
N HIS A 322 -8.58 -3.26 21.00
CA HIS A 322 -9.51 -4.23 21.62
C HIS A 322 -10.81 -4.36 20.80
N GLU A 323 -11.42 -3.23 20.43
CA GLU A 323 -12.64 -3.20 19.59
C GLU A 323 -12.43 -3.83 18.21
N LEU A 324 -11.26 -3.56 17.58
CA LEU A 324 -10.93 -4.14 16.29
C LEU A 324 -10.75 -5.65 16.34
N ARG A 325 -10.14 -6.21 17.39
CA ARG A 325 -10.02 -7.67 17.55
C ARG A 325 -11.39 -8.34 17.62
N SER A 326 -12.28 -7.82 18.45
CA SER A 326 -13.65 -8.35 18.57
C SER A 326 -14.40 -8.30 17.24
N LEU A 327 -14.26 -7.21 16.50
CA LEU A 327 -14.89 -7.07 15.18
C LEU A 327 -14.26 -8.00 14.14
N ALA A 328 -12.94 -8.16 14.15
CA ALA A 328 -12.21 -9.03 13.21
C ALA A 328 -12.67 -10.49 13.35
N GLU A 329 -12.83 -10.99 14.57
CA GLU A 329 -13.37 -12.33 14.85
C GLU A 329 -14.75 -12.54 14.23
N VAL A 330 -15.65 -11.53 14.37
CA VAL A 330 -17.02 -11.61 13.84
C VAL A 330 -17.05 -11.71 12.32
N ILE A 331 -16.14 -11.01 11.64
CA ILE A 331 -16.10 -10.99 10.17
C ILE A 331 -15.08 -11.95 9.55
N GLY A 332 -14.49 -12.83 10.38
CA GLY A 332 -13.58 -13.89 9.91
C GLY A 332 -12.20 -13.38 9.47
N ARG A 333 -11.74 -12.24 10.02
CA ARG A 333 -10.39 -11.71 9.77
C ARG A 333 -9.47 -12.01 10.96
N ARG A 334 -8.20 -12.25 10.69
CA ARG A 334 -7.20 -12.55 11.71
C ARG A 334 -6.36 -11.29 12.02
N MET A 335 -6.26 -10.93 13.29
CA MET A 335 -5.27 -9.94 13.73
C MET A 335 -4.06 -10.68 14.31
N PRO A 336 -2.84 -10.51 13.75
CA PRO A 336 -1.62 -11.21 14.18
C PRO A 336 -1.24 -11.03 15.62
#